data_2bf671c7dbeca03ca6361369395d3fe0
#
_entry.id   2bf671c7dbeca03ca6361369395d3fe0
#
_cell.length_a   1.000
_cell.length_b   1.000
_cell.length_c   1.000
_cell.angle_alpha   90.00
_cell.angle_beta   90.00
_cell.angle_gamma   90.00
#
_symmetry.space_group_name_H-M   'P 1'
#
loop_
_entity.id
_entity.type
_entity.pdbx_description
1 polymer ?
#
loop_
_entity_poly.entity_id
_entity_poly.type
_entity_poly.pdbx_seq_one_letter_code
_entity_poly.pdbx_strand_id
1 'polypeptide(L)'
;MLEKFKTIFEGLDRAHGVTKVTESISNGTKIKGKSFVKREPVTDELWQKHLEGKDSLGVIPINDENKCKWGCIDIDSYAGFDHKQLINKIQKFNLPLIVFRSKS
;
A
#
# COMPACT_ATOMS: atom_id res chain seq x y z
N MET A 1 -6.00 -8.90 14.35
CA MET A 1 -5.96 -8.08 13.13
C MET A 1 -4.60 -8.07 12.44
N LEU A 2 -3.52 -7.93 13.20
CA LEU A 2 -2.16 -7.91 12.65
C LEU A 2 -1.85 -9.16 11.81
N GLU A 3 -2.09 -10.34 12.33
CA GLU A 3 -1.82 -11.60 11.63
C GLU A 3 -2.57 -11.72 10.30
N LYS A 4 -3.84 -11.33 10.29
CA LYS A 4 -4.68 -11.37 9.10
C LYS A 4 -4.18 -10.41 8.03
N PHE A 5 -3.88 -9.18 8.42
CA PHE A 5 -3.38 -8.15 7.53
C PHE A 5 -2.02 -8.54 6.93
N LYS A 6 -1.10 -8.99 7.78
CA LYS A 6 0.21 -9.45 7.37
C LYS A 6 0.11 -10.63 6.39
N THR A 7 -0.73 -11.62 6.67
CA THR A 7 -0.90 -12.80 5.82
C THR A 7 -1.36 -12.42 4.40
N ILE A 8 -2.22 -11.41 4.29
CA ILE A 8 -2.71 -10.95 2.98
C ILE A 8 -1.64 -10.19 2.20
N PHE A 9 -0.91 -9.29 2.86
CA PHE A 9 -0.05 -8.32 2.19
C PHE A 9 1.45 -8.60 2.31
N GLU A 10 1.88 -9.66 2.96
CA GLU A 10 3.31 -9.97 3.07
C GLU A 10 3.92 -10.30 1.71
N GLY A 11 5.21 -9.99 1.57
CA GLY A 11 5.99 -10.26 0.38
C GLY A 11 7.42 -10.61 0.77
N LEU A 12 8.39 -9.86 0.25
CA LEU A 12 9.79 -10.04 0.63
C LEU A 12 9.97 -9.70 2.12
N ASP A 13 10.67 -10.56 2.86
CA ASP A 13 10.86 -10.39 4.31
C ASP A 13 12.20 -9.73 4.69
N ARG A 14 13.20 -9.75 3.81
CA ARG A 14 14.56 -9.26 4.08
C ARG A 14 14.79 -7.79 3.73
N ALA A 15 13.81 -7.11 3.15
CA ALA A 15 13.89 -5.70 2.79
C ALA A 15 12.50 -5.10 2.70
N HIS A 16 12.41 -3.80 2.85
CA HIS A 16 11.13 -3.08 2.77
C HIS A 16 11.34 -1.63 2.34
N GLY A 17 10.27 -0.98 1.90
CA GLY A 17 10.28 0.44 1.57
C GLY A 17 10.01 1.29 2.80
N VAL A 18 10.68 2.41 2.87
CA VAL A 18 10.50 3.42 3.91
C VAL A 18 10.23 4.77 3.23
N THR A 19 9.24 5.49 3.74
CA THR A 19 8.97 6.85 3.29
C THR A 19 9.11 7.79 4.48
N LYS A 20 10.04 8.74 4.38
CA LYS A 20 10.22 9.80 5.38
C LYS A 20 9.62 11.09 4.88
N VAL A 21 8.78 11.71 5.71
CA VAL A 21 8.21 13.02 5.42
C VAL A 21 9.31 14.06 5.63
N THR A 22 9.73 14.72 4.55
CA THR A 22 10.80 15.73 4.60
C THR A 22 10.27 17.15 4.77
N GLU A 23 9.00 17.40 4.40
CA GLU A 23 8.37 18.70 4.56
C GLU A 23 6.90 18.52 4.92
N SER A 24 6.46 19.15 6.02
CA SER A 24 5.05 19.29 6.34
C SER A 24 4.58 20.64 5.85
N ILE A 25 3.68 20.65 4.85
CA ILE A 25 3.12 21.89 4.34
C ILE A 25 1.72 22.04 4.90
N SER A 26 1.48 23.16 5.60
CA SER A 26 0.26 23.42 6.34
C SER A 26 -0.93 23.90 5.51
N ASN A 27 -0.83 23.99 4.18
CA ASN A 27 -1.84 24.62 3.33
C ASN A 27 -2.52 23.68 2.32
N GLY A 28 -2.82 22.44 2.71
CA GLY A 28 -3.53 21.51 1.83
C GLY A 28 -2.74 21.00 0.63
N THR A 29 -1.48 21.33 0.51
CA THR A 29 -0.57 20.81 -0.51
C THR A 29 0.00 19.46 -0.09
N LYS A 30 0.36 18.64 -1.08
CA LYS A 30 0.93 17.31 -0.81
C LYS A 30 2.14 17.39 0.11
N ILE A 31 2.12 16.54 1.15
CA ILE A 31 3.29 16.34 1.99
C ILE A 31 4.36 15.66 1.14
N LYS A 32 5.50 16.33 0.98
CA LYS A 32 6.64 15.76 0.27
C LYS A 32 7.36 14.75 1.16
N GLY A 33 7.58 13.56 0.64
CA GLY A 33 8.32 12.51 1.31
C GLY A 33 9.43 11.98 0.43
N LYS A 34 10.47 11.46 1.06
CA LYS A 34 11.55 10.74 0.39
C LYS A 34 11.38 9.25 0.65
N SER A 35 11.30 8.47 -0.42
CA SER A 35 11.16 7.01 -0.34
C SER A 35 12.46 6.33 -0.71
N PHE A 36 12.81 5.28 0.02
CA PHE A 36 13.99 4.46 -0.24
C PHE A 36 13.75 3.04 0.24
N VAL A 37 14.58 2.13 -0.24
CA VAL A 37 14.55 0.72 0.19
C VAL A 37 15.54 0.52 1.32
N LYS A 38 15.08 -0.06 2.42
CA LYS A 38 15.91 -0.41 3.55
C LYS A 38 16.13 -1.93 3.56
N ARG A 39 17.39 -2.35 3.54
CA ARG A 39 17.74 -3.77 3.51
C ARG A 39 17.79 -4.36 4.91
N GLU A 40 16.65 -4.34 5.58
CA GLU A 40 16.44 -4.88 6.91
C GLU A 40 15.16 -5.70 6.94
N PRO A 41 15.05 -6.70 7.82
CA PRO A 41 13.86 -7.54 7.91
C PRO A 41 12.59 -6.74 8.20
N VAL A 42 11.48 -7.22 7.65
CA VAL A 42 10.16 -6.68 7.95
C VAL A 42 9.68 -7.31 9.24
N THR A 43 9.74 -6.57 10.34
CA THR A 43 9.37 -7.04 11.67
C THR A 43 7.89 -6.84 11.96
N ASP A 44 7.36 -7.58 12.93
CA ASP A 44 5.98 -7.39 13.39
C ASP A 44 5.76 -5.99 13.96
N GLU A 45 6.80 -5.38 14.55
CA GLU A 45 6.74 -4.01 15.02
C GLU A 45 6.47 -3.01 13.89
N LEU A 46 7.11 -3.20 12.73
CA LEU A 46 6.87 -2.35 11.55
C LEU A 46 5.44 -2.49 11.04
N TRP A 47 4.91 -3.71 10.98
CA TRP A 47 3.53 -3.96 10.63
C TRP A 47 2.57 -3.28 11.61
N GLN A 48 2.84 -3.40 12.90
CA GLN A 48 2.00 -2.83 13.95
C GLN A 48 1.97 -1.30 13.86
N LYS A 49 3.12 -0.67 13.71
CA LYS A 49 3.21 0.78 13.55
C LYS A 49 2.46 1.28 12.32
N HIS A 50 2.51 0.53 11.24
CA HIS A 50 1.75 0.86 10.04
C HIS A 50 0.24 0.79 10.28
N LEU A 51 -0.24 -0.27 10.92
CA LEU A 51 -1.65 -0.41 11.26
C LEU A 51 -2.15 0.68 12.22
N GLU A 52 -1.27 1.15 13.10
CA GLU A 52 -1.58 2.25 14.02
C GLU A 52 -1.49 3.63 13.36
N GLY A 53 -1.09 3.69 12.10
CA GLY A 53 -0.92 4.96 11.39
C GLY A 53 0.30 5.78 11.81
N LYS A 54 1.25 5.17 12.51
CA LYS A 54 2.46 5.84 12.98
C LYS A 54 3.54 5.95 11.94
N ASP A 55 3.75 4.89 11.17
CA ASP A 55 4.78 4.82 10.14
C ASP A 55 4.25 4.24 8.83
N SER A 56 4.86 4.65 7.73
CA SER A 56 4.61 4.01 6.46
C SER A 56 5.41 2.70 6.37
N LEU A 57 4.86 1.73 5.65
CA LEU A 57 5.55 0.48 5.36
C LEU A 57 5.37 0.16 3.89
N GLY A 58 6.47 0.10 3.16
CA GLY A 58 6.48 -0.33 1.77
C GLY A 58 6.79 -1.81 1.68
N VAL A 59 5.82 -2.60 1.32
CA VAL A 59 6.03 -4.03 1.10
C VAL A 59 6.51 -4.25 -0.32
N ILE A 60 7.56 -5.06 -0.48
CA ILE A 60 8.01 -5.50 -1.80
C ILE A 60 7.23 -6.78 -2.12
N PRO A 61 6.30 -6.73 -3.09
CA PRO A 61 5.38 -7.86 -3.30
C PRO A 61 6.04 -9.16 -3.73
N ILE A 62 7.12 -9.08 -4.50
CA ILE A 62 7.82 -10.26 -4.99
C ILE A 62 8.75 -10.82 -3.92
N ASN A 63 8.64 -12.11 -3.62
CA ASN A 63 9.48 -12.78 -2.64
C ASN A 63 10.74 -13.39 -3.28
N ASP A 64 11.58 -14.04 -2.45
CA ASP A 64 12.84 -14.66 -2.93
C ASP A 64 12.62 -15.84 -3.88
N GLU A 65 11.41 -16.37 -3.95
CA GLU A 65 11.05 -17.43 -4.90
C GLU A 65 10.49 -16.88 -6.22
N ASN A 66 10.55 -15.57 -6.44
CA ASN A 66 9.98 -14.86 -7.58
C ASN A 66 8.46 -15.03 -7.71
N LYS A 67 7.77 -15.08 -6.58
CA LYS A 67 6.32 -15.21 -6.52
C LYS A 67 5.70 -14.04 -5.76
N CYS A 68 4.49 -13.70 -6.13
CA CYS A 68 3.68 -12.67 -5.45
C CYS A 68 2.37 -13.26 -4.97
N LYS A 69 1.95 -12.90 -3.76
CA LYS A 69 0.62 -13.25 -3.23
C LYS A 69 -0.44 -12.26 -3.70
N TRP A 70 -0.04 -11.03 -3.96
CA TRP A 70 -0.96 -9.95 -4.30
C TRP A 70 -0.32 -9.00 -5.30
N GLY A 71 -1.14 -8.22 -5.94
CA GLY A 71 -0.72 -7.16 -6.83
C GLY A 71 -1.61 -5.94 -6.64
N CYS A 72 -1.23 -4.84 -7.24
CA CYS A 72 -1.97 -3.59 -7.13
C CYS A 72 -2.12 -2.95 -8.50
N ILE A 73 -3.33 -2.46 -8.76
CA ILE A 73 -3.62 -1.62 -9.93
C ILE A 73 -3.88 -0.22 -9.39
N ASP A 74 -3.05 0.73 -9.80
CA ASP A 74 -3.21 2.12 -9.40
C ASP A 74 -3.99 2.87 -10.46
N ILE A 75 -5.06 3.53 -10.04
CA ILE A 75 -5.90 4.32 -10.93
C ILE A 75 -5.80 5.77 -10.51
N ASP A 76 -5.23 6.58 -11.41
CA ASP A 76 -5.17 8.02 -11.21
C ASP A 76 -6.53 8.66 -11.44
N SER A 77 -6.68 9.88 -10.94
CA SER A 77 -7.91 10.64 -11.09
C SER A 77 -8.07 11.12 -12.53
N TYR A 78 -9.09 10.61 -13.21
CA TYR A 78 -9.45 11.04 -14.56
C TYR A 78 -10.76 11.79 -14.54
N ALA A 79 -10.93 12.74 -15.47
CA ALA A 79 -12.20 13.43 -15.66
C ALA A 79 -13.32 12.43 -16.00
N GLY A 80 -14.41 12.49 -15.26
CA GLY A 80 -15.54 11.57 -15.45
C GLY A 80 -15.38 10.22 -14.77
N PHE A 81 -14.32 10.01 -14.00
CA PHE A 81 -14.13 8.76 -13.26
C PHE A 81 -15.08 8.71 -12.05
N ASP A 82 -15.82 7.61 -11.92
CA ASP A 82 -16.74 7.37 -10.81
C ASP A 82 -16.39 6.06 -10.10
N HIS A 83 -16.05 6.17 -8.83
CA HIS A 83 -15.70 5.01 -7.99
C HIS A 83 -16.83 4.01 -7.87
N LYS A 84 -18.08 4.48 -7.79
CA LYS A 84 -19.25 3.59 -7.70
C LYS A 84 -19.43 2.75 -8.96
N GLN A 85 -19.22 3.34 -10.13
CA GLN A 85 -19.28 2.62 -11.40
C GLN A 85 -18.18 1.57 -11.49
N LEU A 86 -16.97 1.88 -11.01
CA LEU A 86 -15.88 0.94 -10.98
C LEU A 86 -16.21 -0.27 -10.09
N ILE A 87 -16.71 -0.02 -8.89
CA ILE A 87 -17.10 -1.07 -7.95
C ILE A 87 -18.20 -1.95 -8.55
N ASN A 88 -19.20 -1.32 -9.18
CA ASN A 88 -20.29 -2.05 -9.82
C ASN A 88 -19.79 -2.95 -10.96
N LYS A 89 -18.84 -2.49 -11.77
CA LYS A 89 -18.25 -3.29 -12.84
C LYS A 89 -17.44 -4.48 -12.29
N ILE A 90 -16.67 -4.25 -11.23
CA ILE A 90 -15.92 -5.31 -10.56
C ILE A 90 -16.85 -6.40 -10.05
N GLN A 91 -17.96 -6.03 -9.44
CA GLN A 91 -18.98 -6.97 -8.96
C GLN A 91 -19.69 -7.67 -10.11
N LYS A 92 -20.09 -6.92 -11.14
CA LYS A 92 -20.80 -7.46 -12.30
C LYS A 92 -20.00 -8.54 -13.03
N PHE A 93 -18.71 -8.33 -13.20
CA PHE A 93 -17.82 -9.27 -13.88
C PHE A 93 -17.16 -10.27 -12.93
N ASN A 94 -17.51 -10.23 -11.64
CA ASN A 94 -16.98 -11.11 -10.59
C ASN A 94 -15.44 -11.15 -10.58
N LEU A 95 -14.82 -9.98 -10.67
CA LEU A 95 -13.37 -9.86 -10.64
C LEU A 95 -12.83 -9.98 -9.22
N PRO A 96 -11.70 -10.66 -9.01
CA PRO A 96 -11.12 -10.84 -7.67
C PRO A 96 -10.32 -9.59 -7.23
N LEU A 97 -11.02 -8.46 -7.15
CA LEU A 97 -10.40 -7.17 -6.83
C LEU A 97 -11.09 -6.53 -5.64
N ILE A 98 -10.30 -5.87 -4.80
CA ILE A 98 -10.78 -5.06 -3.68
C ILE A 98 -10.34 -3.62 -3.94
N VAL A 99 -11.27 -2.69 -3.81
CA VAL A 99 -11.01 -1.27 -4.04
C VAL A 99 -10.62 -0.59 -2.74
N PHE A 100 -9.49 0.08 -2.74
CA PHE A 100 -9.04 0.91 -1.64
C PHE A 100 -8.94 2.36 -2.09
N ARG A 101 -9.23 3.28 -1.17
CA ARG A 101 -9.00 4.70 -1.41
C ARG A 101 -7.64 5.09 -0.85
N SER A 102 -6.79 5.68 -1.69
CA SER A 102 -5.51 6.20 -1.24
C SER A 102 -5.66 7.56 -0.54
N LYS A 103 -4.56 8.04 0.04
CA LYS A 103 -4.54 9.33 0.74
C LYS A 103 -4.65 10.55 -0.17
N SER A 104 -4.38 10.39 -1.43
CA SER A 104 -4.41 11.52 -2.37
C SER A 104 -5.73 11.68 -3.06
#